data_0001a20ce6fc7e5b7eff651dd3e5ca8a
#
_entry.id   0001a20ce6fc7e5b7eff651dd3e5ca8a
#
_cell.length_a   1.000
_cell.length_b   1.000
_cell.length_c   1.000
_cell.angle_alpha   90.00
_cell.angle_beta   90.00
_cell.angle_gamma   90.00
#
_symmetry.space_group_name_H-M   'P 1'
#
loop_
_entity.id
_entity.type
_entity.pdbx_description
1 polymer ?
#
loop_
_entity_poly.entity_id
_entity_poly.type
_entity_poly.pdbx_seq_one_letter_code
_entity_poly.pdbx_strand_id
1 'polypeptide(L)'
;MLKGESLMEVVRVIEGWTFKQMREALAQAPHLKPSTQGMSEAQLMAAIGLPNTPAEGRFFPDTYHYSRGATDLTVLRAAQQMLQKKLEAAWAERAKDVPLKSIDEALILASIVEKETGAEADRVKVSSVFNNRLRIGMPLQTDPTVIYGLGAAFDGNLRRRDLTTDTPYNTYTRKGLPPTPIALPG
;
A
#
# COMPACT_ATOMS: atom_id res chain seq x y z
N MET A 1 -40.13 -20.22 9.70
CA MET A 1 -39.30 -19.19 9.01
C MET A 1 -37.86 -19.58 9.26
N LEU A 2 -37.21 -20.16 8.25
CA LEU A 2 -35.78 -20.41 8.28
C LEU A 2 -35.09 -19.02 8.18
N LYS A 3 -34.39 -18.64 9.24
CA LYS A 3 -33.45 -17.52 9.16
C LYS A 3 -32.43 -17.93 8.08
N GLY A 4 -32.48 -17.30 6.91
CA GLY A 4 -31.50 -17.51 5.87
C GLY A 4 -30.13 -17.19 6.42
N GLU A 5 -29.33 -18.21 6.68
CA GLU A 5 -27.90 -18.00 6.94
C GLU A 5 -27.34 -17.30 5.72
N SER A 6 -26.96 -16.05 5.88
CA SER A 6 -26.26 -15.31 4.84
C SER A 6 -24.95 -16.03 4.60
N LEU A 7 -24.81 -16.66 3.43
CA LEU A 7 -23.58 -17.35 3.06
C LEU A 7 -22.46 -16.31 2.95
N MET A 8 -21.47 -16.44 3.83
CA MET A 8 -20.29 -15.58 3.85
C MET A 8 -19.23 -16.11 2.89
N GLU A 9 -18.64 -15.20 2.18
CA GLU A 9 -17.48 -15.42 1.31
C GLU A 9 -16.29 -14.66 1.86
N VAL A 10 -15.10 -14.96 1.36
CA VAL A 10 -13.87 -14.26 1.75
C VAL A 10 -13.07 -13.82 0.54
N VAL A 11 -12.41 -12.69 0.68
CA VAL A 11 -11.34 -12.26 -0.22
C VAL A 11 -10.11 -11.94 0.61
N ARG A 12 -8.97 -12.43 0.16
CA ARG A 12 -7.70 -12.21 0.84
C ARG A 12 -6.89 -11.18 0.09
N VAL A 13 -6.46 -10.14 0.80
CA VAL A 13 -5.53 -9.12 0.32
C VAL A 13 -4.19 -9.35 1.01
N ILE A 14 -3.13 -9.54 0.24
CA ILE A 14 -1.84 -9.99 0.74
C ILE A 14 -0.90 -8.81 0.95
N GLU A 15 -0.14 -8.85 2.04
CA GLU A 15 0.89 -7.85 2.36
C GLU A 15 1.89 -7.69 1.23
N GLY A 16 2.27 -6.46 0.93
CA GLY A 16 3.20 -6.16 -0.16
C GLY A 16 2.58 -6.13 -1.56
N TRP A 17 1.29 -6.44 -1.69
CA TRP A 17 0.59 -6.23 -2.96
C TRP A 17 0.50 -4.75 -3.32
N THR A 18 0.39 -4.48 -4.62
CA THR A 18 -0.03 -3.17 -5.10
C THR A 18 -1.55 -3.05 -5.06
N PHE A 19 -2.05 -1.83 -5.15
CA PHE A 19 -3.49 -1.58 -5.29
C PHE A 19 -4.08 -2.25 -6.54
N LYS A 20 -3.33 -2.30 -7.63
CA LYS A 20 -3.72 -3.02 -8.86
C LYS A 20 -3.99 -4.50 -8.57
N GLN A 21 -3.12 -5.18 -7.85
CA GLN A 21 -3.30 -6.58 -7.46
C GLN A 21 -4.52 -6.76 -6.54
N MET A 22 -4.76 -5.83 -5.62
CA MET A 22 -5.98 -5.84 -4.81
C MET A 22 -7.24 -5.73 -5.68
N ARG A 23 -7.26 -4.81 -6.64
CA ARG A 23 -8.40 -4.66 -7.57
C ARG A 23 -8.64 -5.94 -8.37
N GLU A 24 -7.60 -6.58 -8.85
CA GLU A 24 -7.68 -7.85 -9.57
C GLU A 24 -8.29 -8.96 -8.69
N ALA A 25 -7.87 -9.06 -7.42
CA ALA A 25 -8.42 -10.02 -6.48
C ALA A 25 -9.91 -9.75 -6.19
N LEU A 26 -10.30 -8.50 -6.01
CA LEU A 26 -11.71 -8.11 -5.83
C LEU A 26 -12.56 -8.44 -7.06
N ALA A 27 -12.02 -8.25 -8.26
CA ALA A 27 -12.70 -8.56 -9.50
C ALA A 27 -13.00 -10.06 -9.67
N GLN A 28 -12.16 -10.92 -9.12
CA GLN A 28 -12.28 -12.37 -9.18
C GLN A 28 -12.97 -12.97 -7.95
N ALA A 29 -13.29 -12.16 -6.94
CA ALA A 29 -13.91 -12.63 -5.70
C ALA A 29 -15.34 -13.16 -5.99
N PRO A 30 -15.67 -14.38 -5.54
CA PRO A 30 -16.96 -15.00 -5.87
C PRO A 30 -18.12 -14.23 -5.23
N HIS A 31 -19.19 -14.02 -5.99
CA HIS A 31 -20.42 -13.36 -5.54
C HIS A 31 -20.24 -11.93 -4.99
N LEU A 32 -19.12 -11.27 -5.28
CA LEU A 32 -18.87 -9.88 -4.98
C LEU A 32 -19.27 -9.02 -6.19
N LYS A 33 -20.12 -8.02 -5.98
CA LYS A 33 -20.56 -7.14 -7.07
C LYS A 33 -19.46 -6.15 -7.44
N PRO A 34 -19.07 -6.08 -8.73
CA PRO A 34 -17.95 -5.26 -9.19
C PRO A 34 -18.35 -3.80 -9.41
N SER A 35 -18.84 -3.12 -8.38
CA SER A 35 -19.36 -1.75 -8.47
C SER A 35 -18.28 -0.70 -8.80
N THR A 36 -16.99 -1.00 -8.54
CA THR A 36 -15.89 -0.06 -8.78
C THR A 36 -15.10 -0.33 -10.05
N GLN A 37 -15.39 -1.40 -10.78
CA GLN A 37 -14.58 -1.80 -11.95
C GLN A 37 -14.60 -0.78 -13.09
N GLY A 38 -15.71 -0.08 -13.30
CA GLY A 38 -15.84 0.99 -14.28
C GLY A 38 -15.32 2.35 -13.80
N MET A 39 -14.87 2.44 -12.57
CA MET A 39 -14.38 3.71 -11.99
C MET A 39 -12.89 3.90 -12.27
N SER A 40 -12.50 5.15 -12.53
CA SER A 40 -11.10 5.56 -12.42
C SER A 40 -10.63 5.48 -10.97
N GLU A 41 -9.32 5.48 -10.74
CA GLU A 41 -8.78 5.53 -9.38
C GLU A 41 -9.31 6.76 -8.62
N ALA A 42 -9.33 7.93 -9.27
CA ALA A 42 -9.84 9.16 -8.66
C ALA A 42 -11.31 9.06 -8.26
N GLN A 43 -12.15 8.47 -9.12
CA GLN A 43 -13.57 8.24 -8.82
C GLN A 43 -13.76 7.27 -7.65
N LEU A 44 -12.99 6.20 -7.62
CA LEU A 44 -13.02 5.21 -6.54
C LEU A 44 -12.62 5.86 -5.21
N MET A 45 -11.51 6.60 -5.18
CA MET A 45 -11.04 7.26 -3.97
C MET A 45 -12.00 8.33 -3.47
N ALA A 46 -12.63 9.09 -4.36
CA ALA A 46 -13.71 10.01 -3.99
C ALA A 46 -14.91 9.26 -3.38
N ALA A 47 -15.27 8.10 -3.93
CA ALA A 47 -16.39 7.30 -3.44
C ALA A 47 -16.17 6.74 -2.03
N ILE A 48 -14.92 6.51 -1.63
CA ILE A 48 -14.58 6.08 -0.26
C ILE A 48 -14.27 7.25 0.69
N GLY A 49 -14.42 8.49 0.23
CA GLY A 49 -14.24 9.69 1.06
C GLY A 49 -12.82 10.24 1.10
N LEU A 50 -11.95 9.84 0.19
CA LEU A 50 -10.57 10.31 0.07
C LEU A 50 -10.29 10.94 -1.32
N PRO A 51 -11.01 12.01 -1.69
CA PRO A 51 -10.75 12.68 -2.96
C PRO A 51 -9.31 13.23 -3.01
N ASN A 52 -8.72 13.26 -4.20
CA ASN A 52 -7.37 13.77 -4.45
C ASN A 52 -6.25 13.00 -3.70
N THR A 53 -6.52 11.77 -3.25
CA THR A 53 -5.57 10.91 -2.56
C THR A 53 -5.24 9.72 -3.46
N PRO A 54 -3.95 9.41 -3.71
CA PRO A 54 -3.56 8.20 -4.40
C PRO A 54 -4.03 6.94 -3.65
N ALA A 55 -4.49 5.93 -4.38
CA ALA A 55 -5.02 4.71 -3.78
C ALA A 55 -3.91 3.81 -3.22
N GLU A 56 -2.71 3.83 -3.81
CA GLU A 56 -1.63 2.94 -3.39
C GLU A 56 -1.31 3.08 -1.91
N GLY A 57 -1.25 1.95 -1.23
CA GLY A 57 -0.93 1.87 0.20
C GLY A 57 -2.09 2.16 1.17
N ARG A 58 -3.27 2.56 0.69
CA ARG A 58 -4.39 3.05 1.53
C ARG A 58 -5.32 1.95 2.06
N PHE A 59 -5.03 0.70 1.77
CA PHE A 59 -5.88 -0.44 2.13
C PHE A 59 -5.08 -1.45 2.94
N PHE A 60 -5.60 -1.84 4.10
CA PHE A 60 -4.89 -2.80 4.96
C PHE A 60 -5.00 -4.22 4.39
N PRO A 61 -3.90 -4.94 4.20
CA PRO A 61 -3.92 -6.33 3.78
C PRO A 61 -4.44 -7.23 4.89
N ASP A 62 -5.53 -7.94 4.60
CA ASP A 62 -6.18 -8.86 5.53
C ASP A 62 -7.12 -9.80 4.76
N THR A 63 -7.75 -10.71 5.45
CA THR A 63 -8.86 -11.52 4.94
C THR A 63 -10.17 -10.82 5.25
N TYR A 64 -10.89 -10.43 4.20
CA TYR A 64 -12.17 -9.72 4.33
C TYR A 64 -13.34 -10.67 4.09
N HIS A 65 -14.26 -10.74 5.05
CA HIS A 65 -15.50 -11.49 4.96
C HIS A 65 -16.61 -10.58 4.40
N TYR A 66 -17.40 -11.11 3.48
CA TYR A 66 -18.53 -10.39 2.90
C TYR A 66 -19.70 -11.32 2.63
N SER A 67 -20.92 -10.78 2.66
CA SER A 67 -22.11 -11.51 2.26
C SER A 67 -22.21 -11.59 0.74
N ARG A 68 -22.75 -12.67 0.21
CA ARG A 68 -23.03 -12.78 -1.22
C ARG A 68 -23.88 -11.61 -1.70
N GLY A 69 -23.45 -10.96 -2.78
CA GLY A 69 -24.11 -9.78 -3.32
C GLY A 69 -23.67 -8.45 -2.73
N ALA A 70 -22.76 -8.44 -1.74
CA ALA A 70 -22.08 -7.22 -1.32
C ALA A 70 -21.25 -6.63 -2.47
N THR A 71 -20.94 -5.34 -2.39
CA THR A 71 -20.14 -4.64 -3.39
C THR A 71 -18.65 -4.65 -3.01
N ASP A 72 -17.79 -4.62 -4.00
CA ASP A 72 -16.35 -4.43 -3.81
C ASP A 72 -16.02 -3.10 -3.08
N LEU A 73 -16.84 -2.07 -3.28
CA LEU A 73 -16.71 -0.81 -2.57
C LEU A 73 -16.84 -1.00 -1.04
N THR A 74 -17.70 -1.90 -0.58
CA THR A 74 -17.84 -2.23 0.84
C THR A 74 -16.55 -2.82 1.41
N VAL A 75 -15.90 -3.72 0.69
CA VAL A 75 -14.60 -4.30 1.08
C VAL A 75 -13.51 -3.23 1.08
N LEU A 76 -13.46 -2.40 0.06
CA LEU A 76 -12.49 -1.30 -0.04
C LEU A 76 -12.62 -0.32 1.12
N ARG A 77 -13.84 0.07 1.48
CA ARG A 77 -14.10 0.93 2.65
C ARG A 77 -13.60 0.30 3.94
N ALA A 78 -13.90 -0.97 4.15
CA ALA A 78 -13.46 -1.69 5.36
C ALA A 78 -11.92 -1.75 5.44
N ALA A 79 -11.25 -2.04 4.32
CA ALA A 79 -9.81 -2.11 4.25
C ALA A 79 -9.15 -0.75 4.48
N GLN A 80 -9.72 0.32 3.93
CA GLN A 80 -9.25 1.69 4.13
C GLN A 80 -9.41 2.13 5.59
N GLN A 81 -10.56 1.88 6.19
CA GLN A 81 -10.82 2.23 7.59
C GLN A 81 -9.89 1.48 8.54
N MET A 82 -9.61 0.22 8.28
CA MET A 82 -8.67 -0.57 9.07
C MET A 82 -7.25 -0.02 8.96
N LEU A 83 -6.79 0.32 7.76
CA LEU A 83 -5.49 0.96 7.58
C LEU A 83 -5.40 2.27 8.37
N GLN A 84 -6.39 3.14 8.20
CA GLN A 84 -6.40 4.45 8.86
C GLN A 84 -6.30 4.31 10.38
N LYS A 85 -7.08 3.41 10.96
CA LYS A 85 -7.06 3.14 12.41
C LYS A 85 -5.68 2.67 12.90
N LYS A 86 -5.08 1.71 12.19
CA LYS A 86 -3.76 1.18 12.54
C LYS A 86 -2.66 2.22 12.35
N LEU A 87 -2.70 2.97 11.28
CA LEU A 87 -1.73 4.00 10.97
C LEU A 87 -1.78 5.15 11.98
N GLU A 88 -2.97 5.60 12.36
CA GLU A 88 -3.13 6.63 13.40
C GLU A 88 -2.61 6.16 14.75
N ALA A 89 -2.87 4.92 15.15
CA ALA A 89 -2.36 4.35 16.38
C ALA A 89 -0.82 4.28 16.37
N ALA A 90 -0.23 3.79 15.29
CA ALA A 90 1.22 3.73 15.15
C ALA A 90 1.87 5.12 15.14
N TRP A 91 1.23 6.09 14.46
CA TRP A 91 1.72 7.47 14.42
C TRP A 91 1.69 8.13 15.81
N ALA A 92 0.67 7.87 16.61
CA ALA A 92 0.57 8.38 17.98
C ALA A 92 1.68 7.86 18.90
N GLU A 93 2.14 6.64 18.68
CA GLU A 93 3.18 5.97 19.47
C GLU A 93 4.61 6.17 18.92
N ARG A 94 4.77 6.92 17.83
CA ARG A 94 6.08 7.12 17.21
C ARG A 94 7.08 7.79 18.17
N ALA A 95 8.36 7.47 18.00
CA ALA A 95 9.43 8.17 18.69
C ALA A 95 9.46 9.66 18.31
N LYS A 96 9.78 10.53 19.28
CA LYS A 96 9.76 12.00 19.09
C LYS A 96 10.77 12.50 18.06
N ASP A 97 11.85 11.76 17.84
CA ASP A 97 12.97 12.12 16.96
C ASP A 97 12.88 11.47 15.57
N VAL A 98 11.75 10.84 15.25
CA VAL A 98 11.51 10.26 13.93
C VAL A 98 11.58 11.35 12.86
N PRO A 99 12.36 11.16 11.77
CA PRO A 99 12.54 12.16 10.72
C PRO A 99 11.38 12.21 9.70
N LEU A 100 10.18 11.85 10.13
CA LEU A 100 8.97 11.85 9.33
C LEU A 100 8.10 13.05 9.73
N LYS A 101 7.64 13.81 8.74
CA LYS A 101 6.92 15.07 8.94
C LYS A 101 5.40 14.89 9.03
N SER A 102 4.87 13.75 8.55
CA SER A 102 3.44 13.50 8.51
C SER A 102 3.14 12.00 8.60
N ILE A 103 1.89 11.70 8.89
CA ILE A 103 1.37 10.33 8.89
C ILE A 103 1.47 9.69 7.50
N ASP A 104 1.32 10.48 6.43
CA ASP A 104 1.48 10.00 5.05
C ASP A 104 2.93 9.57 4.77
N GLU A 105 3.91 10.31 5.25
CA GLU A 105 5.32 9.90 5.15
C GLU A 105 5.58 8.58 5.88
N ALA A 106 4.95 8.37 7.03
CA ALA A 106 5.04 7.11 7.75
C ALA A 106 4.48 5.93 6.92
N LEU A 107 3.36 6.14 6.25
CA LEU A 107 2.78 5.12 5.36
C LEU A 107 3.69 4.81 4.16
N ILE A 108 4.28 5.84 3.55
CA ILE A 108 5.23 5.66 2.45
C ILE A 108 6.43 4.83 2.90
N LEU A 109 7.03 5.17 4.04
CA LEU A 109 8.16 4.42 4.58
C LEU A 109 7.77 2.98 4.93
N ALA A 110 6.62 2.76 5.55
CA ALA A 110 6.11 1.43 5.87
C ALA A 110 5.98 0.56 4.61
N SER A 111 5.52 1.12 3.50
CA SER A 111 5.40 0.39 2.24
C SER A 111 6.76 -0.03 1.65
N ILE A 112 7.79 0.78 1.87
CA ILE A 112 9.16 0.44 1.45
C ILE A 112 9.72 -0.68 2.33
N VAL A 113 9.57 -0.58 3.65
CA VAL A 113 10.00 -1.61 4.60
C VAL A 113 9.31 -2.94 4.29
N GLU A 114 8.01 -2.92 3.98
CA GLU A 114 7.24 -4.11 3.57
C GLU A 114 7.85 -4.81 2.35
N LYS A 115 8.32 -4.05 1.37
CA LYS A 115 8.94 -4.61 0.15
C LYS A 115 10.38 -5.04 0.34
N GLU A 116 11.08 -4.49 1.33
CA GLU A 116 12.48 -4.84 1.62
C GLU A 116 12.61 -6.15 2.40
N THR A 117 11.67 -6.45 3.29
CA THR A 117 11.75 -7.66 4.10
C THR A 117 10.38 -8.25 4.41
N GLY A 118 10.26 -9.57 4.20
CA GLY A 118 9.14 -10.36 4.69
C GLY A 118 9.33 -10.88 6.12
N ALA A 119 10.50 -10.67 6.72
CA ALA A 119 10.82 -11.14 8.07
C ALA A 119 10.52 -10.03 9.09
N GLU A 120 9.58 -10.28 9.98
CA GLU A 120 9.20 -9.32 11.03
C GLU A 120 10.40 -8.89 11.89
N ALA A 121 11.30 -9.84 12.21
CA ALA A 121 12.49 -9.57 13.01
C ALA A 121 13.45 -8.56 12.36
N ASP A 122 13.45 -8.43 11.04
CA ASP A 122 14.32 -7.52 10.31
C ASP A 122 13.69 -6.15 10.06
N ARG A 123 12.38 -6.00 10.22
CA ARG A 123 11.66 -4.73 9.96
C ARG A 123 12.24 -3.57 10.75
N VAL A 124 12.58 -3.76 12.01
CA VAL A 124 13.17 -2.73 12.87
C VAL A 124 14.52 -2.26 12.33
N LYS A 125 15.39 -3.20 11.93
CA LYS A 125 16.71 -2.89 11.37
C LYS A 125 16.59 -2.13 10.05
N VAL A 126 15.77 -2.63 9.14
CA VAL A 126 15.51 -2.00 7.83
C VAL A 126 14.94 -0.60 8.01
N SER A 127 13.94 -0.44 8.86
CA SER A 127 13.36 0.86 9.20
C SER A 127 14.40 1.82 9.78
N SER A 128 15.28 1.34 10.67
CA SER A 128 16.34 2.15 11.26
C SER A 128 17.32 2.70 10.22
N VAL A 129 17.70 1.87 9.24
CA VAL A 129 18.58 2.30 8.14
C VAL A 129 17.94 3.43 7.34
N PHE A 130 16.67 3.30 6.93
CA PHE A 130 15.99 4.32 6.16
C PHE A 130 15.75 5.60 6.96
N ASN A 131 15.36 5.49 8.23
CA ASN A 131 15.22 6.65 9.11
C ASN A 131 16.56 7.42 9.27
N ASN A 132 17.66 6.71 9.41
CA ASN A 132 18.98 7.34 9.49
C ASN A 132 19.35 8.04 8.18
N ARG A 133 19.10 7.42 7.02
CA ARG A 133 19.32 8.03 5.72
C ARG A 133 18.49 9.30 5.52
N LEU A 134 17.21 9.25 5.89
CA LEU A 134 16.34 10.45 5.86
C LEU A 134 16.89 11.56 6.76
N ARG A 135 17.33 11.23 7.98
CA ARG A 135 17.86 12.19 8.95
C ARG A 135 19.11 12.93 8.46
N ILE A 136 19.99 12.23 7.77
CA ILE A 136 21.25 12.81 7.25
C ILE A 136 21.15 13.28 5.80
N GLY A 137 19.97 13.21 5.18
CA GLY A 137 19.77 13.60 3.78
C GLY A 137 20.44 12.67 2.74
N MET A 138 20.69 11.42 3.11
CA MET A 138 21.20 10.41 2.20
C MET A 138 20.08 9.81 1.34
N PRO A 139 20.30 9.55 0.04
CA PRO A 139 19.34 8.80 -0.77
C PRO A 139 19.00 7.45 -0.15
N LEU A 140 17.73 7.02 -0.23
CA LEU A 140 17.31 5.75 0.38
C LEU A 140 17.92 4.53 -0.34
N GLN A 141 18.14 4.62 -1.64
CA GLN A 141 18.81 3.60 -2.46
C GLN A 141 18.19 2.21 -2.28
N THR A 142 16.91 2.11 -2.55
CA THR A 142 16.14 0.88 -2.42
C THR A 142 15.51 0.45 -3.75
N ASP A 143 15.78 -0.77 -4.16
CA ASP A 143 15.34 -1.33 -5.44
C ASP A 143 13.81 -1.35 -5.60
N PRO A 144 13.01 -1.70 -4.59
CA PRO A 144 11.56 -1.74 -4.72
C PRO A 144 10.92 -0.43 -5.22
N THR A 145 11.46 0.72 -4.88
CA THR A 145 10.95 2.00 -5.36
C THR A 145 11.21 2.20 -6.85
N VAL A 146 12.37 1.79 -7.33
CA VAL A 146 12.70 1.83 -8.77
C VAL A 146 11.80 0.89 -9.55
N ILE A 147 11.61 -0.33 -9.06
CA ILE A 147 10.72 -1.34 -9.66
C ILE A 147 9.29 -0.79 -9.74
N TYR A 148 8.79 -0.18 -8.68
CA TYR A 148 7.46 0.43 -8.68
C TYR A 148 7.34 1.53 -9.74
N GLY A 149 8.34 2.39 -9.84
CA GLY A 149 8.39 3.47 -10.84
C GLY A 149 8.42 2.98 -12.29
N LEU A 150 9.03 1.82 -12.54
CA LEU A 150 9.00 1.18 -13.86
C LEU A 150 7.61 0.64 -14.22
N GLY A 151 6.82 0.23 -13.23
CA GLY A 151 5.48 -0.30 -13.44
C GLY A 151 5.47 -1.48 -14.41
N ALA A 152 4.62 -1.41 -15.44
CA ALA A 152 4.49 -2.47 -16.45
C ALA A 152 5.75 -2.66 -17.33
N ALA A 153 6.67 -1.70 -17.36
CA ALA A 153 7.93 -1.81 -18.08
C ALA A 153 8.96 -2.72 -17.36
N PHE A 154 8.72 -3.05 -16.09
CA PHE A 154 9.57 -3.99 -15.36
C PHE A 154 9.34 -5.42 -15.84
N ASP A 155 10.40 -6.05 -16.33
CA ASP A 155 10.37 -7.41 -16.90
C ASP A 155 10.86 -8.51 -15.94
N GLY A 156 11.02 -8.17 -14.66
CA GLY A 156 11.53 -9.08 -13.63
C GLY A 156 13.05 -8.99 -13.43
N ASN A 157 13.74 -8.17 -14.22
CA ASN A 157 15.19 -8.00 -14.14
C ASN A 157 15.54 -6.50 -14.04
N LEU A 158 16.05 -6.10 -12.87
CA LEU A 158 16.50 -4.73 -12.62
C LEU A 158 17.91 -4.53 -13.18
N ARG A 159 18.05 -3.58 -14.09
CA ARG A 159 19.31 -3.29 -14.78
C ARG A 159 19.97 -2.02 -14.25
N ARG A 160 21.27 -1.88 -14.47
CA ARG A 160 22.00 -0.69 -14.09
C ARG A 160 21.38 0.61 -14.69
N ARG A 161 20.91 0.56 -15.92
CA ARG A 161 20.21 1.69 -16.55
C ARG A 161 18.96 2.12 -15.79
N ASP A 162 18.24 1.16 -15.19
CA ASP A 162 17.03 1.42 -14.41
C ASP A 162 17.38 2.21 -13.13
N LEU A 163 18.51 1.88 -12.50
CA LEU A 163 18.98 2.56 -11.28
C LEU A 163 19.51 3.98 -11.58
N THR A 164 19.95 4.25 -12.79
CA THR A 164 20.53 5.55 -13.19
C THR A 164 19.55 6.46 -13.92
N THR A 165 18.41 5.96 -14.34
CA THR A 165 17.35 6.75 -15.00
C THR A 165 16.50 7.44 -13.95
N ASP A 166 16.49 8.78 -13.96
CA ASP A 166 15.70 9.54 -12.99
C ASP A 166 14.20 9.39 -13.22
N THR A 167 13.48 9.04 -12.16
CA THR A 167 12.03 9.05 -12.06
C THR A 167 11.62 9.56 -10.68
N PRO A 168 10.35 9.98 -10.47
CA PRO A 168 9.88 10.37 -9.14
C PRO A 168 10.04 9.31 -8.08
N TYR A 169 10.11 8.02 -8.46
CA TYR A 169 10.25 6.88 -7.55
C TYR A 169 11.69 6.38 -7.41
N ASN A 170 12.64 6.93 -8.17
CA ASN A 170 14.02 6.43 -8.12
C ASN A 170 14.77 7.02 -6.93
N THR A 171 14.90 6.23 -5.87
CA THR A 171 15.60 6.62 -4.63
C THR A 171 17.13 6.54 -4.71
N TYR A 172 17.69 6.11 -5.84
CA TYR A 172 19.14 6.25 -6.13
C TYR A 172 19.47 7.62 -6.70
N THR A 173 18.57 8.21 -7.51
CA THR A 173 18.78 9.51 -8.14
C THR A 173 18.18 10.66 -7.35
N ARG A 174 17.23 10.40 -6.45
CA ARG A 174 16.54 11.40 -5.65
C ARG A 174 16.65 11.10 -4.16
N LYS A 175 16.85 12.14 -3.38
CA LYS A 175 16.81 12.07 -1.89
C LYS A 175 15.38 12.05 -1.38
N GLY A 176 15.20 11.50 -0.19
CA GLY A 176 13.91 11.49 0.48
C GLY A 176 12.98 10.37 0.04
N LEU A 177 11.75 10.45 0.50
CA LEU A 177 10.70 9.48 0.21
C LEU A 177 10.14 9.66 -1.20
N PRO A 178 9.69 8.58 -1.85
CA PRO A 178 8.93 8.68 -3.10
C PRO A 178 7.59 9.39 -2.86
N PRO A 179 6.89 9.84 -3.94
CA PRO A 179 5.67 10.65 -3.80
C PRO A 179 4.46 9.90 -3.23
N THR A 180 4.43 8.58 -3.32
CA THR A 180 3.35 7.74 -2.80
C THR A 180 3.92 6.48 -2.15
N PRO A 181 3.11 5.75 -1.34
CA PRO A 181 3.41 4.36 -1.04
C PRO A 181 3.64 3.53 -2.31
N ILE A 182 4.35 2.43 -2.20
CA ILE A 182 4.67 1.52 -3.32
C ILE A 182 4.01 0.14 -3.18
N ALA A 183 3.35 -0.11 -2.07
CA ALA A 183 2.67 -1.36 -1.77
C ALA A 183 1.68 -1.17 -0.63
N LEU A 184 0.89 -2.20 -0.35
CA LEU A 184 0.01 -2.28 0.81
C LEU A 184 0.81 -2.85 2.00
N PRO A 185 1.20 -2.05 3.00
CA PRO A 185 1.95 -2.56 4.16
C PRO A 185 1.01 -3.23 5.17
N GLY A 186 1.51 -4.28 5.83
CA GLY A 186 0.84 -4.98 6.91
C GLY A 186 1.23 -4.54 8.32
#